data_8e98ebc6c605dc0aed475a05318deb1c
#
_entry.id   8e98ebc6c605dc0aed475a05318deb1c
#
_cell.length_a   1.000
_cell.length_b   1.000
_cell.length_c   1.000
_cell.angle_alpha   90.00
_cell.angle_beta   90.00
_cell.angle_gamma   90.00
#
_symmetry.space_group_name_H-M   'P 1'
#
loop_
_entity.id
_entity.type
_entity.pdbx_description
1 polymer ?
#
loop_
_entity_poly.entity_id
_entity_poly.type
_entity_poly.pdbx_seq_one_letter_code
_entity_poly.pdbx_strand_id
1 'polypeptide(L)'
;MKQKKIIAALTGGAMLAGMLTGCGVGTGKSDEPVNLTVWTYYNGEQLDAFNALVDSFNESVGKEKNIIVESSSLGSVNDLESNVMDAAEEKVGAADMPNIFSAYADTAYKLDQAGQVVDLSDYLTDEEKNEYIDAYLKEG
;
A
#
# COMPACT_ATOMS: atom_id res chain seq x y z
N MET A 1 45.50 33.79 51.13
CA MET A 1 44.78 35.09 51.37
C MET A 1 43.44 35.05 50.69
N LYS A 2 42.42 35.22 51.53
CA LYS A 2 41.06 35.75 51.25
C LYS A 2 40.24 35.03 50.20
N GLN A 3 39.34 34.12 50.61
CA GLN A 3 37.96 34.37 51.11
C GLN A 3 37.10 35.31 50.22
N LYS A 4 36.08 34.78 49.73
CA LYS A 4 34.65 35.21 49.97
C LYS A 4 33.77 34.30 49.15
N LYS A 5 33.07 33.37 49.70
CA LYS A 5 31.78 33.44 50.41
C LYS A 5 30.67 34.07 49.56
N ILE A 6 29.68 33.25 49.26
CA ILE A 6 28.28 33.29 49.69
C ILE A 6 27.46 34.09 48.66
N ILE A 7 26.34 33.68 48.17
CA ILE A 7 25.10 33.35 48.91
C ILE A 7 24.19 32.54 47.97
N ALA A 8 23.58 31.58 48.56
CA ALA A 8 22.35 30.94 48.10
C ALA A 8 21.20 31.90 47.99
N ALA A 9 20.36 31.71 47.05
CA ALA A 9 18.98 32.12 47.15
C ALA A 9 18.11 31.05 46.48
N LEU A 10 17.43 30.34 47.35
CA LEU A 10 16.18 29.63 47.08
C LEU A 10 15.15 30.61 46.52
N THR A 11 14.59 30.25 45.45
CA THR A 11 13.20 30.46 45.08
C THR A 11 12.90 29.39 44.07
N GLY A 12 12.20 28.35 44.34
CA GLY A 12 10.92 28.31 44.99
C GLY A 12 9.86 28.29 43.91
N GLY A 13 9.26 27.16 43.79
CA GLY A 13 7.87 27.13 43.36
C GLY A 13 7.60 26.67 41.96
N ALA A 14 7.24 25.42 41.84
CA ALA A 14 5.97 25.00 41.23
C ALA A 14 5.61 25.61 39.87
N MET A 15 5.85 24.82 38.81
CA MET A 15 4.93 24.70 37.68
C MET A 15 5.05 23.33 37.03
N LEU A 16 4.70 22.31 37.80
CA LEU A 16 4.19 21.06 37.25
C LEU A 16 2.69 21.25 37.10
N ALA A 17 2.25 21.85 36.03
CA ALA A 17 0.84 21.91 35.68
C ALA A 17 0.69 21.70 34.19
N GLY A 18 0.35 20.47 33.82
CA GLY A 18 -0.62 20.26 32.74
C GLY A 18 -0.12 20.42 31.33
N MET A 19 0.57 19.40 30.79
CA MET A 19 0.40 19.06 29.38
C MET A 19 0.06 17.59 29.26
N LEU A 20 -1.02 17.21 29.88
CA LEU A 20 -1.87 16.11 29.41
C LEU A 20 -2.75 16.69 28.28
N THR A 21 -2.13 17.11 27.18
CA THR A 21 -2.86 17.22 25.94
C THR A 21 -3.05 15.80 25.47
N GLY A 22 -4.26 15.28 25.76
CA GLY A 22 -4.70 14.00 25.27
C GLY A 22 -4.44 13.91 23.77
N CYS A 23 -3.77 12.85 23.37
CA CYS A 23 -3.90 12.32 22.02
C CYS A 23 -5.38 12.02 21.82
N GLY A 24 -6.12 12.99 21.29
CA GLY A 24 -7.40 12.73 20.68
C GLY A 24 -7.11 11.72 19.57
N VAL A 25 -7.60 10.51 19.76
CA VAL A 25 -7.80 9.58 18.65
C VAL A 25 -8.87 10.22 17.78
N GLY A 26 -8.45 11.20 16.99
CA GLY A 26 -9.22 11.68 15.87
C GLY A 26 -9.23 10.56 14.87
N THR A 27 -10.40 10.01 14.59
CA THR A 27 -10.70 9.31 13.34
C THR A 27 -10.68 10.35 12.22
N GLY A 28 -9.55 11.02 12.05
CA GLY A 28 -9.29 11.88 10.92
C GLY A 28 -8.99 10.96 9.75
N LYS A 29 -9.79 11.04 8.69
CA LYS A 29 -9.32 10.63 7.36
C LYS A 29 -7.95 11.28 7.19
N SER A 30 -6.92 10.48 6.95
CA SER A 30 -5.63 11.01 6.56
C SER A 30 -5.86 11.77 5.25
N ASP A 31 -5.45 13.03 5.17
CA ASP A 31 -5.51 13.80 3.93
C ASP A 31 -4.46 13.29 2.91
N GLU A 32 -3.66 12.31 3.28
CA GLU A 32 -2.69 11.66 2.40
C GLU A 32 -3.38 10.65 1.48
N PRO A 33 -3.07 10.66 0.18
CA PRO A 33 -3.62 9.69 -0.76
C PRO A 33 -3.16 8.26 -0.44
N VAL A 34 -4.03 7.30 -0.71
CA VAL A 34 -3.67 5.89 -0.74
C VAL A 34 -2.99 5.61 -2.07
N ASN A 35 -1.71 5.26 -2.05
CA ASN A 35 -0.96 4.89 -3.24
C ASN A 35 -1.02 3.38 -3.43
N LEU A 36 -1.44 2.95 -4.61
CA LEU A 36 -1.49 1.54 -5.01
C LEU A 36 -0.55 1.30 -6.18
N THR A 37 0.30 0.31 -6.07
CA THR A 37 1.22 -0.13 -7.13
C THR A 37 0.66 -1.35 -7.83
N VAL A 38 0.72 -1.33 -9.18
CA VAL A 38 0.24 -2.43 -10.02
C VAL A 38 1.38 -2.90 -10.93
N TRP A 39 1.73 -4.17 -10.86
CA TRP A 39 2.71 -4.78 -11.76
C TRP A 39 2.05 -5.65 -12.81
N THR A 40 2.45 -5.45 -14.05
CA THR A 40 1.98 -6.20 -15.21
C THR A 40 3.14 -6.68 -16.07
N TYR A 41 2.82 -7.52 -17.06
CA TYR A 41 3.76 -7.91 -18.13
C TYR A 41 3.40 -7.27 -19.47
N TYR A 42 2.45 -6.33 -19.49
CA TYR A 42 1.92 -5.75 -20.72
C TYR A 42 2.97 -4.95 -21.49
N ASN A 43 2.88 -5.00 -22.82
CA ASN A 43 3.81 -4.32 -23.73
C ASN A 43 3.02 -3.68 -24.90
N GLY A 44 3.63 -2.68 -25.55
CA GLY A 44 3.06 -2.05 -26.74
C GLY A 44 1.64 -1.55 -26.51
N GLU A 45 0.75 -1.82 -27.46
CA GLU A 45 -0.64 -1.32 -27.43
C GLU A 45 -1.42 -1.78 -26.20
N GLN A 46 -1.13 -2.97 -25.67
CA GLN A 46 -1.77 -3.47 -24.45
C GLN A 46 -1.36 -2.64 -23.24
N LEU A 47 -0.09 -2.28 -23.14
CA LEU A 47 0.41 -1.40 -22.08
C LEU A 47 -0.17 -0.01 -22.19
N ASP A 48 -0.23 0.54 -23.41
CA ASP A 48 -0.81 1.86 -23.66
C ASP A 48 -2.29 1.90 -23.26
N ALA A 49 -3.06 0.87 -23.61
CA ALA A 49 -4.46 0.74 -23.24
C ALA A 49 -4.64 0.61 -21.71
N PHE A 50 -3.79 -0.18 -21.06
CA PHE A 50 -3.85 -0.32 -19.60
C PHE A 50 -3.49 0.98 -18.89
N ASN A 51 -2.45 1.68 -19.32
CA ASN A 51 -2.07 2.97 -18.76
C ASN A 51 -3.20 4.01 -18.93
N ALA A 52 -3.88 4.02 -20.08
CA ALA A 52 -5.03 4.90 -20.28
C ALA A 52 -6.18 4.60 -19.30
N LEU A 53 -6.40 3.33 -18.93
CA LEU A 53 -7.37 2.96 -17.89
C LEU A 53 -6.94 3.43 -16.51
N VAL A 54 -5.65 3.29 -16.16
CA VAL A 54 -5.09 3.78 -14.91
C VAL A 54 -5.22 5.31 -14.81
N ASP A 55 -4.89 6.03 -15.87
CA ASP A 55 -5.05 7.48 -15.94
C ASP A 55 -6.51 7.90 -15.75
N SER A 56 -7.43 7.23 -16.46
CA SER A 56 -8.86 7.46 -16.31
C SER A 56 -9.38 7.21 -14.89
N PHE A 57 -8.89 6.15 -14.23
CA PHE A 57 -9.20 5.89 -12.82
C PHE A 57 -8.67 7.01 -11.92
N ASN A 58 -7.41 7.39 -12.07
CA ASN A 58 -6.78 8.42 -11.26
C ASN A 58 -7.47 9.78 -11.40
N GLU A 59 -7.93 10.11 -12.60
CA GLU A 59 -8.64 11.37 -12.88
C GLU A 59 -10.10 11.38 -12.40
N SER A 60 -10.71 10.22 -12.19
CA SER A 60 -12.10 10.06 -11.80
C SER A 60 -12.26 9.52 -10.38
N VAL A 61 -12.51 8.21 -10.25
CA VAL A 61 -12.76 7.53 -8.97
C VAL A 61 -11.58 7.67 -8.01
N GLY A 62 -10.35 7.56 -8.51
CA GLY A 62 -9.14 7.72 -7.72
C GLY A 62 -9.08 9.10 -7.06
N LYS A 63 -9.32 10.15 -7.84
CA LYS A 63 -9.39 11.53 -7.32
C LYS A 63 -10.50 11.72 -6.29
N GLU A 64 -11.68 11.15 -6.54
CA GLU A 64 -12.82 11.24 -5.60
C GLU A 64 -12.52 10.51 -4.28
N LYS A 65 -11.89 9.35 -4.36
CA LYS A 65 -11.58 8.49 -3.22
C LYS A 65 -10.24 8.78 -2.55
N ASN A 66 -9.47 9.72 -3.08
CA ASN A 66 -8.10 10.01 -2.67
C ASN A 66 -7.18 8.78 -2.78
N ILE A 67 -7.27 8.09 -3.93
CA ILE A 67 -6.48 6.91 -4.29
C ILE A 67 -5.69 7.23 -5.55
N ILE A 68 -4.41 6.91 -5.56
CA ILE A 68 -3.53 7.03 -6.72
C ILE A 68 -3.02 5.63 -7.08
N VAL A 69 -3.19 5.25 -8.35
CA VAL A 69 -2.66 4.00 -8.88
C VAL A 69 -1.44 4.29 -9.76
N GLU A 70 -0.35 3.60 -9.49
CA GLU A 70 0.86 3.61 -10.30
C GLU A 70 1.07 2.23 -10.93
N SER A 71 1.17 2.16 -12.26
CA SER A 71 1.40 0.93 -12.99
C SER A 71 2.85 0.82 -13.45
N SER A 72 3.39 -0.39 -13.41
CA SER A 72 4.70 -0.74 -13.97
C SER A 72 4.60 -2.01 -14.78
N SER A 73 5.17 -2.01 -15.99
CA SER A 73 5.34 -3.22 -16.77
C SER A 73 6.72 -3.81 -16.51
N LEU A 74 6.78 -5.10 -16.19
CA LEU A 74 8.03 -5.84 -16.02
C LEU A 74 8.47 -6.56 -17.30
N GLY A 75 7.82 -6.24 -18.42
CA GLY A 75 8.26 -6.63 -19.76
C GLY A 75 7.88 -8.05 -20.19
N SER A 76 7.93 -9.04 -19.32
CA SER A 76 7.51 -10.41 -19.63
C SER A 76 6.85 -11.09 -18.42
N VAL A 77 6.10 -12.16 -18.68
CA VAL A 77 5.50 -12.98 -17.63
C VAL A 77 6.57 -13.56 -16.70
N ASN A 78 7.67 -14.05 -17.23
CA ASN A 78 8.74 -14.65 -16.43
C ASN A 78 9.43 -13.61 -15.54
N ASP A 79 9.66 -12.41 -16.06
CA ASP A 79 10.26 -11.33 -15.27
C ASP A 79 9.28 -10.86 -14.18
N LEU A 80 8.00 -10.74 -14.50
CA LEU A 80 6.97 -10.41 -13.52
C LEU A 80 6.92 -11.45 -12.40
N GLU A 81 6.80 -12.73 -12.74
CA GLU A 81 6.77 -13.82 -11.77
C GLU A 81 8.02 -13.84 -10.88
N SER A 82 9.20 -13.72 -11.49
CA SER A 82 10.45 -13.68 -10.74
C SER A 82 10.51 -12.51 -9.77
N ASN A 83 10.13 -11.30 -10.22
CA ASN A 83 10.14 -10.11 -9.37
C ASN A 83 9.10 -10.19 -8.23
N VAL A 84 7.90 -10.71 -8.51
CA VAL A 84 6.87 -10.92 -7.49
C VAL A 84 7.35 -11.92 -6.43
N MET A 85 7.93 -13.04 -6.85
CA MET A 85 8.46 -14.04 -5.90
C MET A 85 9.65 -13.51 -5.13
N ASP A 86 10.54 -12.75 -5.76
CA ASP A 86 11.69 -12.14 -5.08
C ASP A 86 11.25 -11.09 -4.04
N ALA A 87 10.23 -10.30 -4.36
CA ALA A 87 9.61 -9.35 -3.44
C ALA A 87 8.90 -10.07 -2.27
N ALA A 88 8.14 -11.12 -2.56
CA ALA A 88 7.43 -11.92 -1.58
C ALA A 88 8.37 -12.63 -0.59
N GLU A 89 9.55 -13.04 -1.05
CA GLU A 89 10.61 -13.67 -0.23
C GLU A 89 11.54 -12.64 0.43
N GLU A 90 11.28 -11.35 0.25
CA GLU A 90 12.10 -10.25 0.79
C GLU A 90 13.60 -10.38 0.44
N LYS A 91 13.89 -10.83 -0.78
CA LYS A 91 15.27 -11.04 -1.23
C LYS A 91 16.05 -9.72 -1.24
N VAL A 92 17.33 -9.82 -0.93
CA VAL A 92 18.22 -8.66 -0.94
C VAL A 92 18.27 -8.03 -2.33
N GLY A 93 17.85 -6.78 -2.41
CA GLY A 93 17.79 -6.02 -3.67
C GLY A 93 16.48 -6.17 -4.45
N ALA A 94 15.53 -6.97 -3.97
CA ALA A 94 14.18 -6.97 -4.51
C ALA A 94 13.47 -5.64 -4.21
N ALA A 95 12.51 -5.28 -5.07
CA ALA A 95 11.60 -4.18 -4.80
C ALA A 95 10.57 -4.60 -3.74
N ASP A 96 9.87 -3.62 -3.18
CA ASP A 96 8.74 -3.89 -2.30
C ASP A 96 7.62 -4.60 -3.06
N MET A 97 6.88 -5.46 -2.37
CA MET A 97 5.75 -6.19 -2.95
C MET A 97 4.69 -5.21 -3.48
N PRO A 98 4.22 -5.34 -4.72
CA PRO A 98 3.16 -4.48 -5.25
C PRO A 98 1.83 -4.80 -4.57
N ASN A 99 0.91 -3.83 -4.59
CA ASN A 99 -0.45 -4.05 -4.06
C ASN A 99 -1.29 -4.94 -4.97
N ILE A 100 -1.05 -4.85 -6.28
CA ILE A 100 -1.77 -5.63 -7.31
C ILE A 100 -0.74 -6.13 -8.34
N PHE A 101 -0.89 -7.33 -8.80
CA PHE A 101 -0.04 -7.89 -9.85
C PHE A 101 -0.77 -8.91 -10.70
N SER A 102 -0.35 -9.06 -11.94
CA SER A 102 -0.81 -10.16 -12.80
C SER A 102 -0.04 -11.43 -12.43
N ALA A 103 -0.74 -12.55 -12.32
CA ALA A 103 -0.13 -13.85 -12.03
C ALA A 103 -0.88 -14.99 -12.73
N TYR A 104 -0.20 -16.10 -12.90
CA TYR A 104 -0.85 -17.37 -13.17
C TYR A 104 -1.31 -18.03 -11.86
N ALA A 105 -2.27 -18.94 -11.97
CA ALA A 105 -2.88 -19.60 -10.82
C ALA A 105 -1.87 -20.33 -9.91
N ASP A 106 -0.79 -20.86 -10.45
CA ASP A 106 0.26 -21.53 -9.67
C ASP A 106 1.09 -20.57 -8.82
N THR A 107 1.37 -19.37 -9.33
CA THR A 107 2.03 -18.30 -8.56
C THR A 107 1.09 -17.74 -7.51
N ALA A 108 -0.17 -17.46 -7.87
CA ALA A 108 -1.19 -17.01 -6.93
C ALA A 108 -1.38 -18.02 -5.78
N TYR A 109 -1.45 -19.32 -6.09
CA TYR A 109 -1.56 -20.38 -5.10
C TYR A 109 -0.37 -20.41 -4.12
N LYS A 110 0.87 -20.27 -4.62
CA LYS A 110 2.07 -20.23 -3.74
C LYS A 110 2.01 -19.06 -2.76
N LEU A 111 1.59 -17.89 -3.24
CA LEU A 111 1.48 -16.69 -2.43
C LEU A 111 0.31 -16.76 -1.43
N ASP A 112 -0.80 -17.40 -1.81
CA ASP A 112 -1.91 -17.69 -0.91
C ASP A 112 -1.46 -18.60 0.23
N GLN A 113 -0.75 -19.70 -0.07
CA GLN A 113 -0.20 -20.59 0.97
C GLN A 113 0.79 -19.87 1.90
N ALA A 114 1.43 -18.80 1.43
CA ALA A 114 2.29 -17.94 2.24
C ALA A 114 1.54 -16.82 2.97
N GLY A 115 0.22 -16.70 2.78
CA GLY A 115 -0.61 -15.65 3.37
C GLY A 115 -0.33 -14.25 2.84
N GLN A 116 0.15 -14.15 1.60
CA GLN A 116 0.57 -12.89 0.99
C GLN A 116 -0.41 -12.35 -0.07
N VAL A 117 -1.54 -13.00 -0.25
CA VAL A 117 -2.65 -12.50 -1.07
C VAL A 117 -3.91 -12.38 -0.25
N VAL A 118 -4.80 -11.51 -0.68
CA VAL A 118 -6.10 -11.27 -0.03
C VAL A 118 -7.18 -11.97 -0.85
N ASP A 119 -8.02 -12.75 -0.20
CA ASP A 119 -9.24 -13.28 -0.79
C ASP A 119 -10.22 -12.13 -1.04
N LEU A 120 -10.55 -11.88 -2.30
CA LEU A 120 -11.45 -10.81 -2.71
C LEU A 120 -12.93 -11.25 -2.74
N SER A 121 -13.24 -12.48 -2.45
CA SER A 121 -14.61 -13.03 -2.55
C SER A 121 -15.62 -12.27 -1.66
N ASP A 122 -15.19 -11.79 -0.50
CA ASP A 122 -16.03 -11.01 0.42
C ASP A 122 -16.21 -9.54 -0.01
N TYR A 123 -15.41 -9.06 -0.97
CA TYR A 123 -15.44 -7.69 -1.47
C TYR A 123 -16.23 -7.54 -2.76
N LEU A 124 -16.55 -8.65 -3.43
CA LEU A 124 -17.32 -8.68 -4.66
C LEU A 124 -18.81 -8.90 -4.35
N THR A 125 -19.65 -8.04 -4.87
CA THR A 125 -21.11 -8.23 -4.83
C THR A 125 -21.55 -9.35 -5.75
N ASP A 126 -22.75 -9.90 -5.51
CA ASP A 126 -23.31 -10.92 -6.40
C ASP A 126 -23.55 -10.37 -7.82
N GLU A 127 -23.85 -9.07 -7.96
CA GLU A 127 -24.02 -8.42 -9.25
C GLU A 127 -22.69 -8.39 -10.01
N GLU A 128 -21.60 -7.98 -9.35
CA GLU A 128 -20.25 -8.00 -9.95
C GLU A 128 -19.81 -9.41 -10.32
N LYS A 129 -20.02 -10.41 -9.44
CA LYS A 129 -19.70 -11.80 -9.73
C LYS A 129 -20.43 -12.33 -10.98
N ASN A 130 -21.67 -11.90 -11.22
CA ASN A 130 -22.46 -12.31 -12.38
C ASN A 130 -21.99 -11.66 -13.70
N GLU A 131 -21.15 -10.63 -13.65
CA GLU A 131 -20.56 -10.01 -14.85
C GLU A 131 -19.34 -10.81 -15.36
N TYR A 132 -18.77 -11.67 -14.55
CA TYR A 132 -17.64 -12.50 -14.93
C TYR A 132 -18.10 -13.80 -15.59
N ILE A 133 -17.22 -14.35 -16.44
CA ILE A 133 -17.41 -15.70 -16.99
C ILE A 133 -17.13 -16.69 -15.85
N ASP A 134 -18.10 -17.54 -15.55
CA ASP A 134 -18.05 -18.51 -14.44
C ASP A 134 -16.75 -19.34 -14.39
N ALA A 135 -16.22 -19.71 -15.56
CA ALA A 135 -14.98 -20.49 -15.62
C ALA A 135 -13.78 -19.72 -15.09
N TYR A 136 -13.69 -18.42 -15.41
CA TYR A 136 -12.60 -17.56 -14.94
C TYR A 136 -12.77 -17.20 -13.48
N LEU A 137 -13.99 -16.94 -13.02
CA LEU A 137 -14.25 -16.64 -11.61
C LEU A 137 -13.90 -17.82 -10.69
N LYS A 138 -13.97 -19.06 -11.20
CA LYS A 138 -13.62 -20.27 -10.44
C LYS A 138 -12.13 -20.62 -10.47
N GLU A 139 -11.40 -20.05 -11.41
CA GLU A 139 -9.95 -20.26 -11.56
C GLU A 139 -9.16 -19.28 -10.66
N GLY A 140 -9.67 -18.07 -10.46
CA GLY A 140 -9.11 -17.03 -9.57
C GLY A 140 -9.84 -17.04 -8.25
#